data_9fb134d5562946c88f3eedbda30fec46
#
_entry.id   9fb134d5562946c88f3eedbda30fec46
#
_cell.length_a   1.000
_cell.length_b   1.000
_cell.length_c   1.000
_cell.angle_alpha   90.00
_cell.angle_beta   90.00
_cell.angle_gamma   90.00
#
_symmetry.space_group_name_H-M   'P 1'
#
loop_
_entity.id
_entity.type
_entity.pdbx_description
1 polymer ?
#
loop_
_entity_poly.entity_id
_entity_poly.type
_entity_poly.pdbx_seq_one_letter_code
_entity_poly.pdbx_strand_id
1 'polypeptide(L)'
;MPQQNTPSNVLQELADRLVTELVGLVDNGVATPILLIDGRAGSGKSTLADLVKNGFFKAGESAPRVVHMDDLYQGWNGLDAGADYLNRFVIAPIGKREGASWQEWSWADDARSGEWREFRGGTPLIVEGCGALNGVSSLAAHIRVWLEVPEGVRHQRWIDREGNDEFWARWSAQEVEFYAREKSDELADIVAAN
;
A
#
# COMPACT_ATOMS: atom_id res chain seq x y z
N MET A 1 12.99 -14.74 -19.75
CA MET A 1 13.11 -13.33 -19.35
C MET A 1 11.72 -12.90 -18.88
N PRO A 2 11.51 -12.44 -17.63
CA PRO A 2 10.21 -11.94 -17.25
C PRO A 2 9.89 -10.71 -18.11
N GLN A 3 8.71 -10.68 -18.71
CA GLN A 3 8.20 -9.50 -19.40
C GLN A 3 8.10 -8.39 -18.38
N GLN A 4 8.85 -7.30 -18.57
CA GLN A 4 8.65 -6.06 -17.84
C GLN A 4 7.25 -5.55 -18.25
N ASN A 5 6.26 -5.71 -17.35
CA ASN A 5 4.98 -5.07 -17.52
C ASN A 5 5.23 -3.56 -17.60
N THR A 6 5.09 -3.00 -18.78
CA THR A 6 5.12 -1.54 -18.95
C THR A 6 3.90 -0.99 -18.20
N PRO A 7 4.08 -0.05 -17.25
CA PRO A 7 2.96 0.54 -16.52
C PRO A 7 1.96 1.12 -17.52
N SER A 8 0.67 1.01 -17.21
CA SER A 8 -0.34 1.68 -18.02
C SER A 8 -0.08 3.20 -17.96
N ASN A 9 -0.38 3.93 -19.04
CA ASN A 9 -0.27 5.39 -19.04
C ASN A 9 -1.04 6.01 -17.87
N VAL A 10 -2.15 5.40 -17.48
CA VAL A 10 -2.98 5.83 -16.33
C VAL A 10 -2.20 5.81 -15.01
N LEU A 11 -1.46 4.72 -14.73
CA LEU A 11 -0.65 4.65 -13.50
C LEU A 11 0.51 5.63 -13.50
N GLN A 12 1.12 5.90 -14.67
CA GLN A 12 2.21 6.88 -14.76
C GLN A 12 1.67 8.30 -14.51
N GLU A 13 0.59 8.69 -15.15
CA GLU A 13 -0.04 10.00 -14.95
C GLU A 13 -0.49 10.19 -13.48
N LEU A 14 -1.09 9.15 -12.89
CA LEU A 14 -1.45 9.19 -11.48
C LEU A 14 -0.22 9.32 -10.58
N ALA A 15 0.85 8.58 -10.85
CA ALA A 15 2.08 8.68 -10.09
C ALA A 15 2.70 10.09 -10.14
N ASP A 16 2.75 10.70 -11.33
CA ASP A 16 3.28 12.05 -11.52
C ASP A 16 2.47 13.09 -10.73
N ARG A 17 1.14 12.93 -10.72
CA ARG A 17 0.24 13.76 -9.90
C ARG A 17 0.52 13.56 -8.40
N LEU A 18 0.62 12.31 -7.93
CA LEU A 18 0.88 11.99 -6.52
C LEU A 18 2.23 12.51 -6.05
N VAL A 19 3.26 12.43 -6.90
CA VAL A 19 4.57 13.03 -6.60
C VAL A 19 4.44 14.54 -6.39
N THR A 20 3.74 15.23 -7.30
CA THR A 20 3.52 16.68 -7.20
C THR A 20 2.79 17.05 -5.91
N GLU A 21 1.72 16.32 -5.56
CA GLU A 21 0.94 16.57 -4.34
C GLU A 21 1.76 16.31 -3.08
N LEU A 22 2.54 15.22 -3.04
CA LEU A 22 3.38 14.88 -1.89
C LEU A 22 4.54 15.89 -1.70
N VAL A 23 5.20 16.32 -2.79
CA VAL A 23 6.23 17.38 -2.74
C VAL A 23 5.61 18.68 -2.21
N GLY A 24 4.43 19.04 -2.72
CA GLY A 24 3.71 20.22 -2.22
C GLY A 24 3.39 20.15 -0.72
N LEU A 25 3.06 18.95 -0.18
CA LEU A 25 2.87 18.78 1.27
C LEU A 25 4.17 18.97 2.05
N VAL A 26 5.30 18.44 1.54
CA VAL A 26 6.63 18.65 2.15
C VAL A 26 7.00 20.11 2.16
N ASP A 27 6.84 20.83 1.03
CA ASP A 27 7.14 22.24 0.89
C ASP A 27 6.28 23.12 1.84
N ASN A 28 5.06 22.68 2.13
CA ASN A 28 4.17 23.32 3.09
C ASN A 28 4.42 22.91 4.55
N GLY A 29 5.53 22.22 4.83
CA GLY A 29 5.99 21.89 6.18
C GLY A 29 5.39 20.64 6.80
N VAL A 30 4.73 19.77 6.02
CA VAL A 30 4.30 18.45 6.50
C VAL A 30 5.52 17.54 6.55
N ALA A 31 6.04 17.28 7.76
CA ALA A 31 7.27 16.54 7.94
C ALA A 31 7.20 15.08 7.45
N THR A 32 6.02 14.47 7.51
CA THR A 32 5.79 13.08 7.08
C THR A 32 4.43 12.99 6.40
N PRO A 33 4.32 13.40 5.11
CA PRO A 33 3.11 13.12 4.35
C PRO A 33 2.85 11.61 4.26
N ILE A 34 1.59 11.19 4.44
CA ILE A 34 1.18 9.79 4.39
C ILE A 34 0.29 9.59 3.15
N LEU A 35 0.73 8.70 2.27
CA LEU A 35 -0.02 8.21 1.12
C LEU A 35 -0.44 6.77 1.38
N LEU A 36 -1.73 6.48 1.28
CA LEU A 36 -2.27 5.13 1.30
C LEU A 36 -2.72 4.75 -0.11
N ILE A 37 -2.27 3.58 -0.58
CA ILE A 37 -2.65 3.01 -1.88
C ILE A 37 -3.31 1.66 -1.61
N ASP A 38 -4.61 1.58 -1.81
CA ASP A 38 -5.39 0.37 -1.60
C ASP A 38 -6.14 -0.05 -2.87
N GLY A 39 -6.74 -1.20 -2.82
CA GLY A 39 -7.43 -1.88 -3.91
C GLY A 39 -7.24 -3.38 -3.79
N ARG A 40 -8.10 -4.16 -4.43
CA ARG A 40 -8.05 -5.62 -4.34
C ARG A 40 -6.76 -6.18 -4.94
N ALA A 41 -6.40 -7.41 -4.58
CA ALA A 41 -5.24 -8.11 -5.13
C ALA A 41 -5.22 -8.07 -6.67
N GLY A 42 -4.04 -7.83 -7.26
CA GLY A 42 -3.89 -7.70 -8.72
C GLY A 42 -4.26 -6.33 -9.30
N SER A 43 -4.61 -5.31 -8.48
CA SER A 43 -4.99 -3.98 -8.98
C SER A 43 -3.82 -3.09 -9.43
N GLY A 44 -2.56 -3.42 -9.09
CA GLY A 44 -1.38 -2.66 -9.52
C GLY A 44 -0.83 -1.68 -8.48
N LYS A 45 -1.20 -1.83 -7.20
CA LYS A 45 -0.77 -0.97 -6.08
C LYS A 45 0.75 -0.83 -5.96
N SER A 46 1.44 -1.96 -5.94
CA SER A 46 2.91 -1.99 -5.81
C SER A 46 3.58 -1.30 -7.00
N THR A 47 3.04 -1.47 -8.22
CA THR A 47 3.50 -0.74 -9.41
C THR A 47 3.34 0.77 -9.23
N LEU A 48 2.20 1.22 -8.74
CA LEU A 48 1.96 2.65 -8.48
C LEU A 48 2.91 3.18 -7.40
N ALA A 49 3.10 2.45 -6.30
CA ALA A 49 4.01 2.84 -5.23
C ALA A 49 5.45 2.99 -5.73
N ASP A 50 5.92 2.05 -6.56
CA ASP A 50 7.24 2.12 -7.18
C ASP A 50 7.38 3.31 -8.14
N LEU A 51 6.36 3.60 -8.94
CA LEU A 51 6.35 4.79 -9.80
C LEU A 51 6.44 6.08 -9.00
N VAL A 52 5.68 6.22 -7.92
CA VAL A 52 5.73 7.37 -7.02
C VAL A 52 7.12 7.50 -6.38
N LYS A 53 7.65 6.41 -5.82
CA LYS A 53 8.99 6.37 -5.23
C LYS A 53 10.08 6.80 -6.22
N ASN A 54 10.02 6.28 -7.44
CA ASN A 54 10.97 6.63 -8.50
C ASN A 54 10.80 8.09 -8.98
N GLY A 55 9.57 8.61 -8.97
CA GLY A 55 9.27 10.01 -9.26
C GLY A 55 9.93 10.96 -8.26
N PHE A 56 9.88 10.64 -6.95
CA PHE A 56 10.59 11.40 -5.92
C PHE A 56 12.10 11.47 -6.17
N PHE A 57 12.71 10.33 -6.50
CA PHE A 57 14.13 10.29 -6.81
C PHE A 57 14.48 11.18 -8.02
N LYS A 58 13.66 11.16 -9.07
CA LYS A 58 13.82 12.01 -10.26
C LYS A 58 13.64 13.51 -9.95
N ALA A 59 12.78 13.84 -8.99
CA ALA A 59 12.58 15.21 -8.53
C ALA A 59 13.73 15.72 -7.63
N GLY A 60 14.71 14.87 -7.28
CA GLY A 60 15.82 15.22 -6.40
C GLY A 60 15.46 15.21 -4.91
N GLU A 61 14.32 14.64 -4.58
CA GLU A 61 13.80 14.57 -3.21
C GLU A 61 14.30 13.33 -2.46
N SER A 62 14.24 13.39 -1.13
CA SER A 62 14.53 12.24 -0.27
C SER A 62 13.52 11.12 -0.52
N ALA A 63 14.02 9.90 -0.76
CA ALA A 63 13.17 8.76 -1.06
C ALA A 63 12.11 8.52 0.03
N PRO A 64 10.83 8.35 -0.32
CA PRO A 64 9.79 7.99 0.62
C PRO A 64 10.06 6.61 1.24
N ARG A 65 9.62 6.42 2.48
CA ARG A 65 9.52 5.08 3.07
C ARG A 65 8.32 4.36 2.48
N VAL A 66 8.52 3.17 1.96
CA VAL A 66 7.42 2.31 1.52
C VAL A 66 7.23 1.19 2.54
N VAL A 67 5.98 0.93 2.90
CA VAL A 67 5.53 -0.22 3.70
C VAL A 67 4.57 -1.02 2.84
N HIS A 68 4.92 -2.27 2.59
CA HIS A 68 4.08 -3.22 1.87
C HIS A 68 3.22 -3.99 2.86
N MET A 69 1.92 -4.05 2.62
CA MET A 69 1.01 -4.82 3.46
C MET A 69 1.32 -6.33 3.43
N ASP A 70 1.89 -6.80 2.31
CA ASP A 70 2.35 -8.20 2.15
C ASP A 70 3.39 -8.59 3.21
N ASP A 71 4.18 -7.63 3.72
CA ASP A 71 5.12 -7.82 4.81
C ASP A 71 4.46 -7.80 6.20
N LEU A 72 3.18 -7.49 6.29
CA LEU A 72 2.47 -7.34 7.56
C LEU A 72 1.44 -8.44 7.82
N TYR A 73 0.94 -9.12 6.78
CA TYR A 73 -0.05 -10.18 6.93
C TYR A 73 0.51 -11.40 7.68
N GLN A 74 -0.30 -11.97 8.56
CA GLN A 74 0.03 -13.21 9.27
C GLN A 74 -0.49 -14.40 8.45
N GLY A 75 0.22 -14.72 7.35
CA GLY A 75 -0.16 -15.77 6.43
C GLY A 75 -1.40 -15.43 5.58
N TRP A 76 -1.89 -16.42 4.88
CA TRP A 76 -2.99 -16.27 3.90
C TRP A 76 -4.38 -15.95 4.49
N ASN A 77 -4.53 -15.92 5.81
CA ASN A 77 -5.75 -15.46 6.51
C ASN A 77 -5.56 -14.11 7.20
N GLY A 78 -4.50 -13.41 6.87
CA GLY A 78 -3.98 -12.31 7.67
C GLY A 78 -4.44 -10.91 7.26
N LEU A 79 -5.47 -10.72 6.42
CA LEU A 79 -5.86 -9.39 5.95
C LEU A 79 -6.25 -8.46 7.10
N ASP A 80 -7.20 -8.87 7.94
CA ASP A 80 -7.62 -8.10 9.12
C ASP A 80 -6.47 -7.89 10.11
N ALA A 81 -5.75 -8.97 10.45
CA ALA A 81 -4.62 -8.89 11.37
C ALA A 81 -3.48 -8.00 10.86
N GLY A 82 -3.24 -7.97 9.55
CA GLY A 82 -2.27 -7.09 8.91
C GLY A 82 -2.69 -5.62 8.96
N ALA A 83 -3.96 -5.33 8.71
CA ALA A 83 -4.52 -3.98 8.83
C ALA A 83 -4.45 -3.46 10.27
N ASP A 84 -4.81 -4.28 11.26
CA ASP A 84 -4.66 -3.94 12.69
C ASP A 84 -3.19 -3.74 13.07
N TYR A 85 -2.29 -4.57 12.56
CA TYR A 85 -0.86 -4.45 12.81
C TYR A 85 -0.30 -3.16 12.21
N LEU A 86 -0.66 -2.81 10.97
CA LEU A 86 -0.33 -1.54 10.35
C LEU A 86 -0.76 -0.36 11.24
N ASN A 87 -2.03 -0.35 11.65
CA ASN A 87 -2.58 0.73 12.45
C ASN A 87 -1.83 0.92 13.77
N ARG A 88 -1.52 -0.19 14.45
CA ARG A 88 -0.88 -0.18 15.77
C ARG A 88 0.60 0.19 15.72
N PHE A 89 1.35 -0.37 14.79
CA PHE A 89 2.81 -0.32 14.79
C PHE A 89 3.40 0.72 13.85
N VAL A 90 2.61 1.18 12.86
CA VAL A 90 3.07 2.14 11.85
C VAL A 90 2.26 3.43 11.91
N ILE A 91 0.94 3.37 11.69
CA ILE A 91 0.12 4.57 11.51
C ILE A 91 -0.02 5.36 12.81
N ALA A 92 -0.41 4.71 13.91
CA ALA A 92 -0.65 5.41 15.17
C ALA A 92 0.62 6.08 15.74
N PRO A 93 1.80 5.45 15.74
CA PRO A 93 3.03 6.13 16.16
C PRO A 93 3.38 7.33 15.29
N ILE A 94 3.32 7.19 13.96
CA ILE A 94 3.62 8.30 13.04
C ILE A 94 2.63 9.45 13.21
N GLY A 95 1.34 9.16 13.36
CA GLY A 95 0.31 10.18 13.62
C GLY A 95 0.54 10.96 14.91
N LYS A 96 1.19 10.35 15.91
CA LYS A 96 1.61 11.00 17.17
C LYS A 96 2.99 11.67 17.09
N ARG A 97 3.63 11.64 15.92
CA ARG A 97 5.03 12.10 15.73
C ARG A 97 6.06 11.33 16.57
N GLU A 98 5.70 10.10 16.92
CA GLU A 98 6.60 9.10 17.49
C GLU A 98 7.19 8.27 16.35
N GLY A 99 8.34 7.66 16.53
CA GLY A 99 8.87 6.73 15.52
C GLY A 99 8.03 5.45 15.44
N ALA A 100 7.84 4.94 14.24
CA ALA A 100 7.24 3.63 14.02
C ALA A 100 8.30 2.54 14.08
N SER A 101 7.95 1.38 14.64
CA SER A 101 8.81 0.20 14.65
C SER A 101 7.96 -1.05 14.49
N TRP A 102 8.30 -1.90 13.54
CA TRP A 102 7.53 -3.10 13.20
C TRP A 102 8.42 -4.24 12.77
N GLN A 103 7.89 -5.45 12.78
CA GLN A 103 8.53 -6.66 12.24
C GLN A 103 7.76 -7.12 11.00
N GLU A 104 8.49 -7.46 9.96
CA GLU A 104 7.92 -8.06 8.75
C GLU A 104 7.52 -9.52 8.99
N TRP A 105 6.57 -10.01 8.23
CA TRP A 105 6.18 -11.41 8.22
C TRP A 105 7.09 -12.20 7.28
N SER A 106 7.68 -13.27 7.76
CA SER A 106 8.41 -14.23 6.93
C SER A 106 7.43 -15.30 6.44
N TRP A 107 7.12 -15.24 5.16
CA TRP A 107 6.26 -16.25 4.51
C TRP A 107 6.89 -17.64 4.49
N ALA A 108 8.22 -17.72 4.50
CA ALA A 108 8.95 -18.99 4.53
C ALA A 108 8.91 -19.67 5.91
N ASP A 109 8.95 -18.85 6.98
CA ASP A 109 9.00 -19.35 8.36
C ASP A 109 7.62 -19.33 9.03
N ASP A 110 6.61 -18.79 8.36
CA ASP A 110 5.24 -18.59 8.89
C ASP A 110 5.25 -17.88 10.27
N ALA A 111 6.09 -16.87 10.40
CA ALA A 111 6.33 -16.15 11.66
C ALA A 111 6.77 -14.69 11.43
N ARG A 112 6.70 -13.85 12.47
CA ARG A 112 7.35 -12.54 12.45
C ARG A 112 8.86 -12.72 12.34
N SER A 113 9.50 -11.91 11.47
CA SER A 113 10.95 -11.86 11.39
C SER A 113 11.53 -11.40 12.74
N GLY A 114 12.71 -11.88 13.12
CA GLY A 114 13.37 -11.42 14.33
C GLY A 114 13.89 -9.97 14.24
N GLU A 115 13.83 -9.36 13.06
CA GLU A 115 14.38 -8.05 12.79
C GLU A 115 13.31 -6.97 12.88
N TRP A 116 13.66 -5.85 13.53
CA TRP A 116 12.82 -4.66 13.60
C TRP A 116 13.14 -3.68 12.48
N ARG A 117 12.12 -3.26 11.76
CA ARG A 117 12.19 -2.10 10.87
C ARG A 117 11.83 -0.85 11.65
N GLU A 118 12.52 0.25 11.36
CA GLU A 118 12.26 1.53 12.01
C GLU A 118 12.02 2.62 10.98
N PHE A 119 11.14 3.55 11.32
CA PHE A 119 10.92 4.77 10.56
C PHE A 119 10.58 5.92 11.52
N ARG A 120 11.42 6.95 11.52
CA ARG A 120 11.30 8.09 12.43
C ARG A 120 10.54 9.27 11.84
N GLY A 121 9.98 9.13 10.65
CA GLY A 121 9.40 10.24 9.89
C GLY A 121 10.48 11.10 9.20
N GLY A 122 10.11 12.30 8.77
CA GLY A 122 11.00 13.23 8.10
C GLY A 122 11.08 13.07 6.57
N THR A 123 10.46 12.01 6.04
CA THR A 123 10.21 11.81 4.61
C THR A 123 8.79 11.28 4.42
N PRO A 124 8.21 11.33 3.20
CA PRO A 124 6.89 10.74 2.99
C PRO A 124 6.86 9.26 3.33
N LEU A 125 5.70 8.81 3.84
CA LEU A 125 5.37 7.41 4.09
C LEU A 125 4.35 6.96 3.06
N ILE A 126 4.67 5.95 2.28
CA ILE A 126 3.73 5.27 1.37
C ILE A 126 3.40 3.92 2.00
N VAL A 127 2.12 3.64 2.20
CA VAL A 127 1.64 2.30 2.56
C VAL A 127 0.81 1.77 1.39
N GLU A 128 1.15 0.59 0.91
CA GLU A 128 0.44 -0.02 -0.20
C GLU A 128 0.09 -1.48 0.09
N GLY A 129 -1.07 -1.89 -0.38
CA GLY A 129 -1.55 -3.27 -0.25
C GLY A 129 -3.02 -3.33 0.16
N CYS A 130 -3.60 -4.54 0.13
CA CYS A 130 -4.98 -4.74 0.55
C CYS A 130 -5.15 -4.39 2.03
N GLY A 131 -6.16 -3.57 2.36
CA GLY A 131 -6.40 -3.12 3.72
C GLY A 131 -5.51 -1.99 4.24
N ALA A 132 -4.67 -1.40 3.38
CA ALA A 132 -3.89 -0.21 3.72
C ALA A 132 -4.79 0.98 4.08
N LEU A 133 -5.92 1.11 3.38
CA LEU A 133 -6.93 2.14 3.60
C LEU A 133 -8.13 1.55 4.35
N ASN A 134 -8.27 1.92 5.61
CA ASN A 134 -9.35 1.50 6.48
C ASN A 134 -9.79 2.68 7.37
N GLY A 135 -10.84 2.50 8.16
CA GLY A 135 -11.40 3.57 8.99
C GLY A 135 -10.39 4.23 9.94
N VAL A 136 -9.36 3.51 10.39
CA VAL A 136 -8.33 4.05 11.30
C VAL A 136 -7.20 4.73 10.52
N SER A 137 -6.62 4.05 9.52
CA SER A 137 -5.49 4.58 8.74
C SER A 137 -5.86 5.83 7.95
N SER A 138 -7.11 5.90 7.47
CA SER A 138 -7.64 7.05 6.72
C SER A 138 -7.56 8.37 7.49
N LEU A 139 -7.67 8.33 8.81
CA LEU A 139 -7.64 9.53 9.67
C LEU A 139 -6.26 10.20 9.73
N ALA A 140 -5.20 9.44 9.52
CA ALA A 140 -3.83 9.94 9.53
C ALA A 140 -3.30 10.25 8.12
N ALA A 141 -3.95 9.74 7.09
CA ALA A 141 -3.51 9.87 5.70
C ALA A 141 -3.74 11.29 5.15
N HIS A 142 -2.80 11.77 4.35
CA HIS A 142 -2.89 13.02 3.62
C HIS A 142 -3.47 12.81 2.22
N ILE A 143 -3.17 11.66 1.62
CA ILE A 143 -3.67 11.26 0.30
C ILE A 143 -4.09 9.79 0.37
N ARG A 144 -5.28 9.47 -0.15
CA ARG A 144 -5.89 8.13 -0.14
C ARG A 144 -6.28 7.75 -1.55
N VAL A 145 -5.72 6.64 -2.04
CA VAL A 145 -5.93 6.15 -3.40
C VAL A 145 -6.55 4.76 -3.35
N TRP A 146 -7.60 4.56 -4.11
CA TRP A 146 -8.19 3.27 -4.41
C TRP A 146 -7.98 2.92 -5.89
N LEU A 147 -7.39 1.74 -6.17
CA LEU A 147 -7.26 1.23 -7.52
C LEU A 147 -8.34 0.21 -7.82
N GLU A 148 -9.20 0.55 -8.77
CA GLU A 148 -10.28 -0.31 -9.25
C GLU A 148 -9.86 -1.06 -10.51
N VAL A 149 -10.04 -2.40 -10.52
CA VAL A 149 -9.74 -3.26 -11.67
C VAL A 149 -10.74 -4.40 -11.70
N PRO A 150 -11.31 -4.75 -12.87
CA PRO A 150 -12.23 -5.88 -13.00
C PRO A 150 -11.61 -7.19 -12.50
N GLU A 151 -12.41 -8.01 -11.82
CA GLU A 151 -11.95 -9.24 -11.16
C GLU A 151 -11.21 -10.18 -12.11
N GLY A 152 -11.73 -10.41 -13.34
CA GLY A 152 -11.06 -11.29 -14.29
C GLY A 152 -9.65 -10.84 -14.67
N VAL A 153 -9.42 -9.51 -14.75
CA VAL A 153 -8.09 -8.95 -15.00
C VAL A 153 -7.17 -9.14 -13.80
N ARG A 154 -7.68 -8.91 -12.59
CA ARG A 154 -6.93 -9.09 -11.33
C ARG A 154 -6.55 -10.56 -11.11
N HIS A 155 -7.48 -11.48 -11.37
CA HIS A 155 -7.25 -12.92 -11.26
C HIS A 155 -6.17 -13.40 -12.25
N GLN A 156 -6.22 -12.92 -13.51
CA GLN A 156 -5.16 -13.25 -14.48
C GLN A 156 -3.80 -12.73 -14.01
N ARG A 157 -3.71 -11.48 -13.54
CA ARG A 157 -2.47 -10.90 -13.00
C ARG A 157 -1.95 -11.67 -11.78
N TRP A 158 -2.85 -12.19 -10.94
CA TRP A 158 -2.50 -13.07 -9.83
C TRP A 158 -1.85 -14.37 -10.32
N ILE A 159 -2.49 -15.07 -11.27
CA ILE A 159 -1.96 -16.32 -11.84
C ILE A 159 -0.59 -16.08 -12.50
N ASP A 160 -0.43 -14.98 -13.23
CA ASP A 160 0.82 -14.62 -13.90
C ASP A 160 1.96 -14.39 -12.88
N ARG A 161 1.65 -13.86 -11.70
CA ARG A 161 2.61 -13.59 -10.63
C ARG A 161 2.92 -14.82 -9.77
N GLU A 162 1.90 -15.50 -9.30
CA GLU A 162 2.02 -16.62 -8.35
C GLU A 162 2.26 -17.98 -9.05
N GLY A 163 1.97 -18.07 -10.34
CA GLY A 163 2.05 -19.31 -11.12
C GLY A 163 0.88 -20.28 -10.90
N ASN A 164 -0.05 -19.94 -10.00
CA ASN A 164 -1.23 -20.75 -9.68
C ASN A 164 -2.32 -19.87 -9.03
N ASP A 165 -3.49 -20.44 -8.77
CA ASP A 165 -4.63 -19.79 -8.13
C ASP A 165 -4.99 -20.37 -6.75
N GLU A 166 -4.08 -21.16 -6.15
CA GLU A 166 -4.34 -21.92 -4.91
C GLU A 166 -4.94 -21.07 -3.79
N PHE A 167 -4.44 -19.84 -3.60
CA PHE A 167 -4.88 -18.96 -2.53
C PHE A 167 -5.86 -17.87 -2.98
N TRP A 168 -6.15 -17.75 -4.28
CA TRP A 168 -7.01 -16.69 -4.81
C TRP A 168 -8.38 -16.64 -4.16
N ALA A 169 -9.11 -17.77 -4.15
CA ALA A 169 -10.46 -17.81 -3.60
C ALA A 169 -10.49 -17.47 -2.11
N ARG A 170 -9.49 -17.94 -1.36
CA ARG A 170 -9.34 -17.69 0.08
C ARG A 170 -9.04 -16.23 0.37
N TRP A 171 -8.16 -15.61 -0.42
CA TRP A 171 -7.82 -14.20 -0.29
C TRP A 171 -8.98 -13.31 -0.70
N SER A 172 -9.60 -13.57 -1.85
CA SER A 172 -10.77 -12.82 -2.33
C SER A 172 -11.95 -12.85 -1.37
N ALA A 173 -12.17 -13.96 -0.67
CA ALA A 173 -13.23 -14.02 0.35
C ALA A 173 -12.98 -13.02 1.49
N GLN A 174 -11.74 -12.93 2.00
CA GLN A 174 -11.40 -11.94 3.02
C GLN A 174 -11.54 -10.50 2.49
N GLU A 175 -11.13 -10.23 1.25
CA GLU A 175 -11.33 -8.92 0.63
C GLU A 175 -12.81 -8.51 0.58
N VAL A 176 -13.70 -9.45 0.23
CA VAL A 176 -15.15 -9.18 0.19
C VAL A 176 -15.65 -8.75 1.56
N GLU A 177 -15.30 -9.47 2.62
CA GLU A 177 -15.73 -9.17 3.99
C GLU A 177 -15.10 -7.86 4.50
N PHE A 178 -13.79 -7.70 4.29
CA PHE A 178 -13.04 -6.52 4.73
C PHE A 178 -13.60 -5.25 4.09
N TYR A 179 -13.68 -5.20 2.77
CA TYR A 179 -14.12 -4.01 2.04
C TYR A 179 -15.62 -3.71 2.17
N ALA A 180 -16.45 -4.73 2.42
CA ALA A 180 -17.86 -4.49 2.78
C ALA A 180 -18.02 -3.76 4.13
N ARG A 181 -17.09 -4.00 5.04
CA ARG A 181 -17.05 -3.37 6.37
C ARG A 181 -16.36 -2.01 6.36
N GLU A 182 -15.16 -1.95 5.79
CA GLU A 182 -14.30 -0.75 5.83
C GLU A 182 -14.68 0.30 4.79
N LYS A 183 -15.28 -0.11 3.67
CA LYS A 183 -15.68 0.77 2.56
C LYS A 183 -14.51 1.64 2.06
N SER A 184 -13.37 1.00 1.83
CA SER A 184 -12.12 1.68 1.51
C SER A 184 -12.20 2.52 0.24
N ASP A 185 -13.00 2.12 -0.74
CA ASP A 185 -13.30 2.88 -1.95
C ASP A 185 -14.04 4.19 -1.66
N GLU A 186 -14.96 4.20 -0.66
CA GLU A 186 -15.66 5.40 -0.21
C GLU A 186 -14.75 6.35 0.62
N LEU A 187 -13.68 5.81 1.25
CA LEU A 187 -12.71 6.60 2.02
C LEU A 187 -11.65 7.27 1.14
N ALA A 188 -11.51 6.85 -0.12
CA ALA A 188 -10.46 7.32 -1.02
C ALA A 188 -10.73 8.74 -1.52
N ASP A 189 -9.67 9.56 -1.61
CA ASP A 189 -9.70 10.87 -2.28
C ASP A 189 -9.65 10.71 -3.82
N ILE A 190 -9.00 9.63 -4.27
CA ILE A 190 -8.79 9.31 -5.67
C ILE A 190 -9.17 7.85 -5.91
N VAL A 191 -10.15 7.64 -6.77
CA VAL A 191 -10.48 6.32 -7.32
C VAL A 191 -10.01 6.27 -8.76
N ALA A 192 -9.10 5.36 -9.08
CA ALA A 192 -8.52 5.23 -10.41
C ALA A 192 -8.73 3.82 -10.99
N ALA A 193 -9.23 3.77 -12.22
CA ALA A 193 -9.33 2.53 -12.98
C ALA A 193 -7.99 2.21 -13.67
N ASN A 194 -7.49 0.97 -13.55
CA ASN A 194 -6.22 0.53 -14.11
C ASN A 194 -6.36 -0.75 -14.96
#